data_939df6287d9c47675020e891ab6c04d2
#
_entry.id   939df6287d9c47675020e891ab6c04d2
#
_cell.length_a   1.000
_cell.length_b   1.000
_cell.length_c   1.000
_cell.angle_alpha   90.00
_cell.angle_beta   90.00
_cell.angle_gamma   90.00
#
_symmetry.space_group_name_H-M   'P 1'
#
loop_
_entity.id
_entity.type
_entity.pdbx_description
1 polymer ?
#
loop_
_entity_poly.entity_id
_entity_poly.type
_entity_poly.pdbx_seq_one_letter_code
_entity_poly.pdbx_strand_id
1 'polypeptide(L)'
;MSVPEPVILCDPFYHSSNWFQEIIAGFRDAAAKDRNNSPIHIHSMGTIGQLRLEPGIPVIVTNSSLKNLTSAVQQLRQAGIPVILSGVDGAHFGSDICSVASDSALAMTQMVRYLLSYDRKRIALAGFWSSSRNDMAFLDAAVAAADRFGYPISPQSIFLWENQLDESLNAFFQ
;
A
#
# COMPACT_ATOMS: atom_id res chain seq x y z
N MET A 1 33.99 5.36 -2.39
CA MET A 1 32.69 6.05 -2.60
C MET A 1 31.81 5.61 -1.47
N SER A 2 31.26 6.54 -0.68
CA SER A 2 30.26 6.21 0.33
C SER A 2 28.98 5.77 -0.39
N VAL A 3 28.38 4.68 0.06
CA VAL A 3 27.06 4.26 -0.44
C VAL A 3 26.04 5.30 0.08
N PRO A 4 25.17 5.81 -0.79
CA PRO A 4 24.19 6.80 -0.37
C PRO A 4 23.21 6.19 0.64
N GLU A 5 22.85 7.00 1.64
CA GLU A 5 21.92 6.58 2.68
C GLU A 5 20.50 6.50 2.11
N PRO A 6 19.79 5.38 2.29
CA PRO A 6 18.44 5.24 1.76
C PRO A 6 17.45 6.18 2.46
N VAL A 7 16.62 6.84 1.67
CA VAL A 7 15.56 7.74 2.14
C VAL A 7 14.19 7.09 1.92
N ILE A 8 13.36 7.12 2.95
CA ILE A 8 11.97 6.66 2.90
C ILE A 8 11.05 7.84 3.16
N LEU A 9 10.12 8.07 2.25
CA LEU A 9 9.05 9.05 2.41
C LEU A 9 7.75 8.33 2.75
N CYS A 10 7.10 8.76 3.82
CA CYS A 10 5.81 8.20 4.23
C CYS A 10 4.89 9.28 4.80
N ASP A 11 3.62 8.96 4.94
CA ASP A 11 2.69 9.81 5.69
C ASP A 11 2.93 9.62 7.19
N PRO A 12 3.01 10.69 8.00
CA PRO A 12 3.17 10.60 9.46
C PRO A 12 2.11 9.74 10.14
N PHE A 13 0.91 9.67 9.57
CA PHE A 13 -0.18 8.84 10.07
C PHE A 13 0.22 7.36 10.18
N TYR A 14 1.09 6.87 9.31
CA TYR A 14 1.51 5.46 9.31
C TYR A 14 2.63 5.14 10.29
N HIS A 15 3.31 6.14 10.87
CA HIS A 15 4.48 5.93 11.73
C HIS A 15 4.19 5.01 12.93
N SER A 16 2.97 5.06 13.46
CA SER A 16 2.53 4.22 14.60
C SER A 16 1.89 2.88 14.19
N SER A 17 1.70 2.64 12.90
CA SER A 17 1.08 1.39 12.45
C SER A 17 2.07 0.22 12.48
N ASN A 18 1.63 -0.95 12.95
CA ASN A 18 2.45 -2.17 12.93
C ASN A 18 2.91 -2.53 11.52
N TRP A 19 2.04 -2.35 10.53
CA TRP A 19 2.36 -2.56 9.13
C TRP A 19 3.58 -1.74 8.66
N PHE A 20 3.63 -0.46 9.00
CA PHE A 20 4.75 0.39 8.63
C PHE A 20 6.03 0.01 9.38
N GLN A 21 5.91 -0.33 10.67
CA GLN A 21 7.06 -0.76 11.46
C GLN A 21 7.69 -2.06 10.92
N GLU A 22 6.89 -2.99 10.42
CA GLU A 22 7.37 -4.21 9.78
C GLU A 22 8.09 -3.91 8.45
N ILE A 23 7.58 -2.98 7.64
CA ILE A 23 8.27 -2.53 6.42
C ILE A 23 9.64 -1.94 6.78
N ILE A 24 9.71 -1.05 7.78
CA ILE A 24 10.96 -0.43 8.20
C ILE A 24 11.94 -1.48 8.77
N ALA A 25 11.45 -2.44 9.53
CA ALA A 25 12.27 -3.55 10.02
C ALA A 25 12.87 -4.35 8.86
N GLY A 26 12.07 -4.68 7.84
CA GLY A 26 12.54 -5.36 6.63
C GLY A 26 13.63 -4.57 5.87
N PHE A 27 13.47 -3.26 5.74
CA PHE A 27 14.52 -2.41 5.15
C PHE A 27 15.80 -2.39 5.97
N ARG A 28 15.71 -2.30 7.30
CA ARG A 28 16.88 -2.36 8.21
C ARG A 28 17.60 -3.69 8.11
N ASP A 29 16.86 -4.78 8.09
CA ASP A 29 17.43 -6.12 7.94
C ASP A 29 18.15 -6.29 6.59
N ALA A 30 17.55 -5.77 5.52
CA ALA A 30 18.19 -5.79 4.19
C ALA A 30 19.47 -4.96 4.17
N ALA A 31 19.45 -3.74 4.72
CA ALA A 31 20.61 -2.87 4.79
C ALA A 31 21.75 -3.49 5.64
N ALA A 32 21.40 -4.16 6.74
CA ALA A 32 22.38 -4.85 7.59
C ALA A 32 23.06 -6.04 6.87
N LYS A 33 22.30 -6.79 6.06
CA LYS A 33 22.84 -7.92 5.27
C LYS A 33 23.79 -7.48 4.18
N ASP A 34 23.58 -6.31 3.61
CA ASP A 34 24.39 -5.77 2.50
C ASP A 34 25.72 -5.15 2.95
N ARG A 35 26.11 -5.38 4.20
CA ARG A 35 27.35 -4.89 4.86
C ARG A 35 27.50 -3.36 4.94
N ASN A 36 26.52 -2.60 4.48
CA ASN A 36 26.64 -1.14 4.42
C ASN A 36 26.19 -0.46 5.71
N ASN A 37 25.39 -1.13 6.53
CA ASN A 37 24.86 -0.65 7.81
C ASN A 37 24.46 0.84 7.81
N SER A 38 24.07 1.34 6.61
CA SER A 38 23.74 2.74 6.40
C SER A 38 22.46 3.10 7.14
N PRO A 39 22.41 4.22 7.83
CA PRO A 39 21.19 4.68 8.48
C PRO A 39 20.09 4.87 7.45
N ILE A 40 18.84 4.54 7.82
CA ILE A 40 17.67 4.78 6.99
C ILE A 40 17.00 6.07 7.49
N HIS A 41 16.89 7.04 6.60
CA HIS A 41 16.24 8.32 6.89
C HIS A 41 14.77 8.26 6.52
N ILE A 42 13.90 8.47 7.52
CA ILE A 42 12.44 8.47 7.34
C ILE A 42 11.94 9.91 7.44
N HIS A 43 11.27 10.37 6.39
CA HIS A 43 10.73 11.72 6.31
C HIS A 43 9.25 11.71 5.96
N SER A 44 8.55 12.75 6.40
CA SER A 44 7.17 12.98 5.96
C SER A 44 7.11 13.39 4.49
N MET A 45 6.13 12.86 3.77
CA MET A 45 5.86 13.28 2.39
C MET A 45 5.63 14.78 2.24
N GLY A 46 5.07 15.44 3.26
CA GLY A 46 4.88 16.89 3.27
C GLY A 46 6.19 17.71 3.31
N THR A 47 7.32 17.07 3.57
CA THR A 47 8.63 17.74 3.64
C THR A 47 9.50 17.57 2.40
N ILE A 48 9.00 16.93 1.33
CA ILE A 48 9.79 16.63 0.11
C ILE A 48 10.55 17.85 -0.39
N GLY A 49 9.90 19.01 -0.50
CA GLY A 49 10.50 20.26 -0.99
C GLY A 49 11.60 20.84 -0.08
N GLN A 50 11.75 20.34 1.13
CA GLN A 50 12.76 20.78 2.10
C GLN A 50 13.96 19.81 2.16
N LEU A 51 13.83 18.62 1.57
CA LEU A 51 14.89 17.62 1.60
C LEU A 51 15.94 17.92 0.53
N ARG A 52 17.20 17.79 0.92
CA ARG A 52 18.33 17.83 -0.02
C ARG A 52 18.57 16.42 -0.57
N LEU A 53 17.76 16.05 -1.55
CA LEU A 53 17.88 14.77 -2.24
C LEU A 53 18.87 14.89 -3.39
N GLU A 54 19.75 13.90 -3.53
CA GLU A 54 20.73 13.87 -4.62
C GLU A 54 20.12 13.21 -5.86
N PRO A 55 20.24 13.84 -7.05
CA PRO A 55 19.78 13.22 -8.30
C PRO A 55 20.43 11.85 -8.53
N GLY A 56 19.65 10.88 -9.00
CA GLY A 56 20.11 9.52 -9.27
C GLY A 56 20.09 8.58 -8.07
N ILE A 57 19.89 9.08 -6.84
CA ILE A 57 19.73 8.23 -5.65
C ILE A 57 18.25 7.91 -5.47
N PRO A 58 17.86 6.62 -5.43
CA PRO A 58 16.45 6.26 -5.34
C PRO A 58 15.85 6.59 -3.97
N VAL A 59 14.63 7.09 -3.98
CA VAL A 59 13.82 7.34 -2.79
C VAL A 59 12.66 6.35 -2.75
N ILE A 60 12.50 5.70 -1.61
CA ILE A 60 11.38 4.79 -1.37
C ILE A 60 10.20 5.62 -0.88
N VAL A 61 9.06 5.46 -1.54
CA VAL A 61 7.81 6.15 -1.17
C VAL A 61 6.78 5.11 -0.75
N THR A 62 6.25 5.24 0.46
CA THR A 62 5.19 4.38 0.97
C THR A 62 4.00 5.22 1.42
N ASN A 63 2.85 4.99 0.81
CA ASN A 63 1.58 5.64 1.13
C ASN A 63 0.43 4.86 0.46
N SER A 64 -0.77 4.97 0.99
CA SER A 64 -1.98 4.39 0.38
C SER A 64 -2.81 5.43 -0.39
N SER A 65 -2.66 6.72 -0.09
CA SER A 65 -3.39 7.80 -0.77
C SER A 65 -2.85 8.04 -2.18
N LEU A 66 -3.69 7.81 -3.19
CA LEU A 66 -3.34 8.06 -4.59
C LEU A 66 -2.92 9.52 -4.83
N LYS A 67 -3.61 10.48 -4.20
CA LYS A 67 -3.29 11.91 -4.32
C LYS A 67 -1.87 12.22 -3.81
N ASN A 68 -1.52 11.70 -2.64
CA ASN A 68 -0.21 11.94 -2.04
C ASN A 68 0.89 11.27 -2.85
N LEU A 69 0.67 10.02 -3.31
CA LEU A 69 1.60 9.29 -4.16
C LEU A 69 1.85 10.03 -5.48
N THR A 70 0.79 10.46 -6.17
CA THR A 70 0.90 11.20 -7.44
C THR A 70 1.73 12.45 -7.27
N SER A 71 1.45 13.23 -6.22
CA SER A 71 2.20 14.46 -5.92
C SER A 71 3.68 14.18 -5.64
N ALA A 72 3.97 13.17 -4.81
CA ALA A 72 5.35 12.80 -4.46
C ALA A 72 6.13 12.30 -5.67
N VAL A 73 5.56 11.38 -6.44
CA VAL A 73 6.20 10.84 -7.66
C VAL A 73 6.50 11.96 -8.65
N GLN A 74 5.55 12.88 -8.86
CA GLN A 74 5.74 14.00 -9.77
C GLN A 74 6.88 14.92 -9.32
N GLN A 75 6.92 15.29 -8.03
CA GLN A 75 7.96 16.18 -7.50
C GLN A 75 9.36 15.53 -7.59
N LEU A 76 9.47 14.24 -7.21
CA LEU A 76 10.74 13.51 -7.26
C LEU A 76 11.24 13.35 -8.70
N ARG A 77 10.36 13.01 -9.64
CA ARG A 77 10.73 12.89 -11.06
C ARG A 77 11.20 14.23 -11.65
N GLN A 78 10.53 15.34 -11.32
CA GLN A 78 10.95 16.69 -11.75
C GLN A 78 12.34 17.05 -11.21
N ALA A 79 12.71 16.52 -10.04
CA ALA A 79 14.05 16.69 -9.45
C ALA A 79 15.09 15.67 -9.96
N GLY A 80 14.73 14.78 -10.88
CA GLY A 80 15.64 13.73 -11.38
C GLY A 80 15.91 12.62 -10.35
N ILE A 81 15.05 12.43 -9.38
CA ILE A 81 15.18 11.45 -8.30
C ILE A 81 14.41 10.16 -8.70
N PRO A 82 15.07 9.00 -8.81
CA PRO A 82 14.39 7.73 -9.04
C PRO A 82 13.45 7.38 -7.87
N VAL A 83 12.27 6.84 -8.20
CA VAL A 83 11.25 6.50 -7.22
C VAL A 83 11.05 4.99 -7.15
N ILE A 84 11.00 4.45 -5.95
CA ILE A 84 10.57 3.08 -5.66
C ILE A 84 9.31 3.15 -4.81
N LEU A 85 8.21 2.61 -5.29
CA LEU A 85 6.97 2.54 -4.51
C LEU A 85 6.93 1.27 -3.67
N SER A 86 6.52 1.41 -2.42
CA SER A 86 6.31 0.28 -1.51
C SER A 86 4.83 0.21 -1.09
N GLY A 87 4.24 -0.96 -1.26
CA GLY A 87 2.85 -1.25 -0.88
C GLY A 87 1.81 -0.95 -1.97
N VAL A 88 2.21 -0.35 -3.10
CA VAL A 88 1.30 -0.06 -4.24
C VAL A 88 1.94 -0.41 -5.57
N ASP A 89 1.12 -0.82 -6.54
CA ASP A 89 1.56 -1.08 -7.89
C ASP A 89 1.99 0.22 -8.59
N GLY A 90 3.23 0.25 -9.07
CA GLY A 90 3.84 1.38 -9.76
C GLY A 90 3.31 1.61 -11.18
N ALA A 91 2.67 0.63 -11.80
CA ALA A 91 2.20 0.71 -13.19
C ALA A 91 1.26 1.90 -13.45
N HIS A 92 0.54 2.37 -12.43
CA HIS A 92 -0.31 3.55 -12.53
C HIS A 92 0.44 4.88 -12.66
N PHE A 93 1.74 4.90 -12.31
CA PHE A 93 2.55 6.12 -12.29
C PHE A 93 3.54 6.21 -13.45
N GLY A 94 3.68 5.13 -14.20
CA GLY A 94 4.54 5.03 -15.38
C GLY A 94 5.31 3.71 -15.43
N SER A 95 5.70 3.29 -16.62
CA SER A 95 6.43 2.02 -16.84
C SER A 95 7.86 2.05 -16.31
N ASP A 96 8.37 3.23 -15.95
CA ASP A 96 9.70 3.48 -15.40
C ASP A 96 9.72 3.51 -13.84
N ILE A 97 8.55 3.33 -13.20
CA ILE A 97 8.46 3.32 -11.73
C ILE A 97 8.62 1.89 -11.21
N CYS A 98 9.69 1.67 -10.45
CA CYS A 98 9.85 0.43 -9.70
C CYS A 98 8.86 0.36 -8.54
N SER A 99 8.29 -0.82 -8.30
CA SER A 99 7.40 -1.00 -7.15
C SER A 99 7.49 -2.40 -6.56
N VAL A 100 7.18 -2.47 -5.27
CA VAL A 100 6.96 -3.72 -4.54
C VAL A 100 5.59 -3.62 -3.90
N ALA A 101 4.66 -4.46 -4.33
CA ALA A 101 3.28 -4.48 -3.86
C ALA A 101 2.81 -5.90 -3.55
N SER A 102 1.78 -6.00 -2.71
CA SER A 102 1.09 -7.27 -2.48
C SER A 102 0.30 -7.67 -3.73
N ASP A 103 0.33 -8.95 -4.06
CA ASP A 103 -0.56 -9.51 -5.09
C ASP A 103 -1.97 -9.67 -4.50
N SER A 104 -2.77 -8.59 -4.58
CA SER A 104 -4.14 -8.58 -4.08
C SER A 104 -5.03 -9.60 -4.80
N ALA A 105 -4.81 -9.83 -6.08
CA ALA A 105 -5.59 -10.78 -6.87
C ALA A 105 -5.36 -12.21 -6.38
N LEU A 106 -4.11 -12.61 -6.16
CA LEU A 106 -3.77 -13.92 -5.62
C LEU A 106 -4.29 -14.07 -4.19
N ALA A 107 -4.04 -13.09 -3.32
CA ALA A 107 -4.45 -13.13 -1.91
C ALA A 107 -5.96 -13.28 -1.77
N MET A 108 -6.75 -12.47 -2.47
CA MET A 108 -8.21 -12.53 -2.40
C MET A 108 -8.77 -13.79 -3.07
N THR A 109 -8.18 -14.27 -4.16
CA THR A 109 -8.56 -15.55 -4.76
C THR A 109 -8.37 -16.71 -3.78
N GLN A 110 -7.26 -16.73 -3.04
CA GLN A 110 -7.00 -17.75 -2.03
C GLN A 110 -7.98 -17.64 -0.86
N MET A 111 -8.27 -16.43 -0.37
CA MET A 111 -9.21 -16.18 0.72
C MET A 111 -10.64 -16.63 0.35
N VAL A 112 -11.13 -16.23 -0.82
CA VAL A 112 -12.46 -16.63 -1.29
C VAL A 112 -12.54 -18.16 -1.45
N ARG A 113 -11.53 -18.77 -2.06
CA ARG A 113 -11.46 -20.24 -2.17
C ARG A 113 -11.49 -20.93 -0.81
N TYR A 114 -10.76 -20.39 0.17
CA TYR A 114 -10.76 -20.91 1.53
C TYR A 114 -12.15 -20.85 2.16
N LEU A 115 -12.84 -19.70 2.09
CA LEU A 115 -14.21 -19.56 2.60
C LEU A 115 -15.17 -20.56 1.95
N LEU A 116 -15.11 -20.70 0.63
CA LEU A 116 -15.95 -21.64 -0.11
C LEU A 116 -15.66 -23.11 0.25
N SER A 117 -14.41 -23.46 0.58
CA SER A 117 -14.05 -24.82 1.02
C SER A 117 -14.71 -25.22 2.35
N TYR A 118 -15.13 -24.21 3.15
CA TYR A 118 -15.91 -24.40 4.36
C TYR A 118 -17.42 -24.14 4.16
N ASP A 119 -17.87 -24.20 2.92
CA ASP A 119 -19.28 -23.95 2.53
C ASP A 119 -19.81 -22.54 2.91
N ARG A 120 -18.88 -21.57 3.05
CA ARG A 120 -19.21 -20.15 3.34
C ARG A 120 -19.47 -19.43 2.03
N LYS A 121 -20.70 -19.55 1.51
CA LYS A 121 -21.10 -19.02 0.20
C LYS A 121 -21.60 -17.58 0.23
N ARG A 122 -22.01 -17.08 1.39
CA ARG A 122 -22.41 -15.67 1.59
C ARG A 122 -21.23 -14.93 2.17
N ILE A 123 -20.59 -14.12 1.34
CA ILE A 123 -19.39 -13.35 1.70
C ILE A 123 -19.79 -11.89 1.83
N ALA A 124 -19.35 -11.26 2.92
CA ALA A 124 -19.42 -9.81 3.10
C ALA A 124 -17.99 -9.26 3.23
N LEU A 125 -17.78 -8.04 2.76
CA LEU A 125 -16.51 -7.33 2.80
C LEU A 125 -16.66 -6.08 3.66
N ALA A 126 -15.79 -5.89 4.64
CA ALA A 126 -15.84 -4.76 5.55
C ALA A 126 -14.44 -4.20 5.85
N GLY A 127 -14.37 -2.91 6.16
CA GLY A 127 -13.16 -2.26 6.66
C GLY A 127 -12.21 -1.73 5.59
N PHE A 128 -12.68 -1.53 4.37
CA PHE A 128 -11.90 -0.95 3.27
C PHE A 128 -12.09 0.57 3.20
N TRP A 129 -10.99 1.31 3.08
CA TRP A 129 -11.04 2.75 2.90
C TRP A 129 -11.16 3.10 1.40
N SER A 130 -12.19 3.82 1.02
CA SER A 130 -12.40 4.23 -0.38
C SER A 130 -11.26 5.12 -0.92
N SER A 131 -10.61 5.89 -0.05
CA SER A 131 -9.46 6.73 -0.39
C SER A 131 -8.13 5.97 -0.48
N SER A 132 -8.07 4.72 -0.03
CA SER A 132 -6.88 3.87 -0.09
C SER A 132 -6.85 3.07 -1.39
N ARG A 133 -5.88 3.36 -2.25
CA ARG A 133 -5.68 2.62 -3.50
C ARG A 133 -5.46 1.13 -3.27
N ASN A 134 -4.72 0.80 -2.22
CA ASN A 134 -4.42 -0.59 -1.88
C ASN A 134 -5.68 -1.34 -1.43
N ASP A 135 -6.48 -0.73 -0.54
CA ASP A 135 -7.73 -1.33 -0.05
C ASP A 135 -8.71 -1.57 -1.21
N MET A 136 -8.84 -0.60 -2.11
CA MET A 136 -9.70 -0.75 -3.27
C MET A 136 -9.22 -1.85 -4.21
N ALA A 137 -7.90 -2.04 -4.39
CA ALA A 137 -7.37 -3.15 -5.16
C ALA A 137 -7.69 -4.52 -4.52
N PHE A 138 -7.64 -4.63 -3.19
CA PHE A 138 -8.07 -5.84 -2.48
C PHE A 138 -9.58 -6.07 -2.59
N LEU A 139 -10.39 -5.01 -2.47
CA LEU A 139 -11.84 -5.07 -2.62
C LEU A 139 -12.23 -5.58 -4.02
N ASP A 140 -11.70 -4.93 -5.07
CA ASP A 140 -11.95 -5.31 -6.46
C ASP A 140 -11.53 -6.76 -6.73
N ALA A 141 -10.38 -7.17 -6.20
CA ALA A 141 -9.88 -8.52 -6.33
C ALA A 141 -10.77 -9.56 -5.64
N ALA A 142 -11.32 -9.23 -4.45
CA ALA A 142 -12.25 -10.11 -3.73
C ALA A 142 -13.57 -10.28 -4.49
N VAL A 143 -14.12 -9.18 -5.00
CA VAL A 143 -15.36 -9.20 -5.81
C VAL A 143 -15.14 -10.04 -7.08
N ALA A 144 -14.06 -9.79 -7.82
CA ALA A 144 -13.73 -10.54 -9.03
C ALA A 144 -13.47 -12.03 -8.75
N ALA A 145 -12.83 -12.36 -7.62
CA ALA A 145 -12.59 -13.76 -7.25
C ALA A 145 -13.91 -14.47 -6.93
N ALA A 146 -14.80 -13.85 -6.15
CA ALA A 146 -16.09 -14.41 -5.79
C ALA A 146 -16.97 -14.66 -7.03
N ASP A 147 -17.02 -13.70 -7.95
CA ASP A 147 -17.74 -13.80 -9.22
C ASP A 147 -17.21 -14.97 -10.06
N ARG A 148 -15.88 -15.09 -10.19
CA ARG A 148 -15.22 -16.20 -10.91
C ARG A 148 -15.59 -17.58 -10.35
N PHE A 149 -15.83 -17.70 -9.05
CA PHE A 149 -16.26 -18.93 -8.41
C PHE A 149 -17.78 -19.14 -8.44
N GLY A 150 -18.55 -18.23 -9.05
CA GLY A 150 -20.01 -18.31 -9.14
C GLY A 150 -20.77 -17.88 -7.89
N TYR A 151 -20.16 -17.11 -7.00
CA TYR A 151 -20.74 -16.60 -5.76
C TYR A 151 -20.55 -15.08 -5.67
N PRO A 152 -21.21 -14.29 -6.55
CA PRO A 152 -21.01 -12.85 -6.61
C PRO A 152 -21.36 -12.17 -5.29
N ILE A 153 -20.51 -11.24 -4.86
CA ILE A 153 -20.74 -10.46 -3.65
C ILE A 153 -21.70 -9.32 -4.00
N SER A 154 -22.82 -9.28 -3.25
CA SER A 154 -23.79 -8.20 -3.41
C SER A 154 -23.21 -6.85 -2.97
N PRO A 155 -23.48 -5.75 -3.70
CA PRO A 155 -23.07 -4.41 -3.27
C PRO A 155 -23.53 -4.07 -1.83
N GLN A 156 -24.69 -4.59 -1.39
CA GLN A 156 -25.19 -4.43 -0.03
C GLN A 156 -24.37 -5.18 1.03
N SER A 157 -23.47 -6.07 0.61
CA SER A 157 -22.55 -6.80 1.48
C SER A 157 -21.14 -6.18 1.50
N ILE A 158 -20.98 -4.95 0.98
CA ILE A 158 -19.71 -4.21 0.97
C ILE A 158 -19.84 -3.01 1.89
N PHE A 159 -19.04 -2.96 2.95
CA PHE A 159 -19.08 -1.94 3.98
C PHE A 159 -17.74 -1.19 3.98
N LEU A 160 -17.75 0.00 3.40
CA LEU A 160 -16.57 0.85 3.35
C LEU A 160 -16.39 1.62 4.67
N TRP A 161 -15.15 1.83 5.04
CA TRP A 161 -14.81 2.60 6.22
C TRP A 161 -14.64 4.08 5.85
N GLU A 162 -15.71 4.84 5.95
CA GLU A 162 -15.72 6.28 5.66
C GLU A 162 -16.00 7.08 6.94
N ASN A 163 -15.06 7.14 7.88
CA ASN A 163 -15.15 7.95 9.09
C ASN A 163 -16.28 7.62 10.10
N GLN A 164 -17.04 6.57 9.88
CA GLN A 164 -18.19 6.17 10.75
C GLN A 164 -18.13 4.66 11.01
N LEU A 165 -17.07 4.24 11.72
CA LEU A 165 -16.85 2.83 12.07
C LEU A 165 -18.09 2.19 12.71
N ASP A 166 -18.72 2.90 13.64
CA ASP A 166 -19.85 2.38 14.41
C ASP A 166 -21.08 2.15 13.54
N GLU A 167 -21.37 3.03 12.58
CA GLU A 167 -22.51 2.87 11.66
C GLU A 167 -22.30 1.73 10.68
N SER A 168 -21.09 1.60 10.14
CA SER A 168 -20.73 0.51 9.22
C SER A 168 -20.77 -0.84 9.91
N LEU A 169 -20.27 -0.96 11.15
CA LEU A 169 -20.31 -2.18 11.94
C LEU A 169 -21.75 -2.52 12.35
N ASN A 170 -22.56 -1.54 12.78
CA ASN A 170 -23.95 -1.75 13.11
C ASN A 170 -24.76 -2.24 11.91
N ALA A 171 -24.54 -1.68 10.71
CA ALA A 171 -25.16 -2.15 9.49
C ALA A 171 -24.75 -3.57 9.09
N PHE A 172 -23.53 -3.99 9.45
CA PHE A 172 -23.04 -5.34 9.18
C PHE A 172 -23.70 -6.41 10.05
N PHE A 173 -24.07 -6.08 11.30
CA PHE A 173 -24.65 -7.03 12.26
C PHE A 173 -26.18 -7.03 12.31
N GLN A 174 -26.86 -6.17 11.58
CA GLN A 174 -28.33 -6.17 11.38
C GLN A 174 -28.71 -7.05 10.19
#